data_738daab10cdfc7faf3cf36d27ed64bd3
#
_entry.id   738daab10cdfc7faf3cf36d27ed64bd3
#
_cell.length_a   1.000
_cell.length_b   1.000
_cell.length_c   1.000
_cell.angle_alpha   90.00
_cell.angle_beta   90.00
_cell.angle_gamma   90.00
#
_symmetry.space_group_name_H-M   'P 1'
#
loop_
_entity.id
_entity.type
_entity.pdbx_description
1 polymer ?
#
loop_
_entity_poly.entity_id
_entity_poly.type
_entity_poly.pdbx_seq_one_letter_code
_entity_poly.pdbx_strand_id
1 'polypeptide(L)'
;MNWAGWPESKPEEYTPRMIDLQFDLVGTTIPTENAQLLADALLRLLPWLGEEPGCGLQHLKGAETNSGDVALNINRRTKLFIRVPKTRVSDMQGLVGQTLDLAGHALQIGSFKTREFSPFASIYAHFVDTGGATEEQFVQDVMRELDGHFQLRCGFICGMPQTLQS
;
A
#
# COMPACT_ATOMS: atom_id res chain seq x y z
N MET A 1 -19.08 2.81 -26.25
CA MET A 1 -20.33 3.09 -25.54
C MET A 1 -20.25 4.47 -24.94
N ASN A 2 -21.06 5.39 -25.42
CA ASN A 2 -21.19 6.70 -24.81
C ASN A 2 -22.07 6.57 -23.58
N TRP A 3 -21.50 6.66 -22.40
CA TRP A 3 -22.25 6.86 -21.16
C TRP A 3 -22.65 8.34 -21.09
N ALA A 4 -23.77 8.65 -21.72
CA ALA A 4 -24.37 9.97 -21.66
C ALA A 4 -24.82 10.26 -20.22
N GLY A 5 -24.12 11.14 -19.52
CA GLY A 5 -24.54 11.63 -18.22
C GLY A 5 -23.46 12.09 -17.25
N TRP A 6 -22.20 11.91 -17.55
CA TRP A 6 -21.13 12.46 -16.71
C TRP A 6 -20.80 13.88 -17.15
N PRO A 7 -20.79 14.86 -16.23
CA PRO A 7 -20.31 16.20 -16.55
C PRO A 7 -18.87 16.10 -16.99
N GLU A 8 -18.54 16.62 -18.16
CA GLU A 8 -17.16 16.91 -18.56
C GLU A 8 -16.62 18.06 -17.67
N SER A 9 -16.45 17.80 -16.38
CA SER A 9 -15.63 18.67 -15.57
C SER A 9 -14.20 18.45 -16.03
N LYS A 10 -13.56 19.53 -16.51
CA LYS A 10 -12.09 19.56 -16.66
C LYS A 10 -11.53 19.04 -15.35
N PRO A 11 -10.63 18.02 -15.37
CA PRO A 11 -10.00 17.59 -14.13
C PRO A 11 -9.34 18.83 -13.54
N GLU A 12 -9.81 19.27 -12.38
CA GLU A 12 -9.02 20.17 -11.55
C GLU A 12 -7.66 19.50 -11.41
N GLU A 13 -6.60 20.26 -11.60
CA GLU A 13 -5.23 19.79 -11.57
C GLU A 13 -4.94 19.31 -10.14
N TYR A 14 -5.32 18.05 -9.88
CA TYR A 14 -5.17 17.44 -8.58
C TYR A 14 -3.69 17.25 -8.30
N THR A 15 -3.15 18.06 -7.42
CA THR A 15 -1.79 17.90 -6.92
C THR A 15 -1.84 16.96 -5.72
N PRO A 16 -1.34 15.72 -5.86
CA PRO A 16 -1.34 14.77 -4.76
C PRO A 16 -0.56 15.34 -3.56
N ARG A 17 -1.18 15.33 -2.39
CA ARG A 17 -0.51 15.71 -1.13
C ARG A 17 0.42 14.62 -0.62
N MET A 18 0.17 13.39 -1.03
CA MET A 18 0.92 12.20 -0.65
C MET A 18 1.94 11.81 -1.72
N ILE A 19 2.97 11.10 -1.29
CA ILE A 19 4.00 10.54 -2.16
C ILE A 19 4.44 9.19 -1.64
N ASP A 20 4.80 8.28 -2.53
CA ASP A 20 5.39 7.01 -2.16
C ASP A 20 6.91 7.12 -2.12
N LEU A 21 7.51 6.60 -1.07
CA LEU A 21 8.95 6.48 -0.91
C LEU A 21 9.33 5.01 -1.08
N GLN A 22 10.26 4.76 -1.98
CA GLN A 22 10.81 3.45 -2.25
C GLN A 22 12.21 3.35 -1.68
N PHE A 23 12.37 2.60 -0.58
CA PHE A 23 13.66 2.36 0.06
C PHE A 23 14.32 1.10 -0.47
N ASP A 24 15.61 1.16 -0.64
CA ASP A 24 16.45 0.00 -0.83
C ASP A 24 16.60 -0.75 0.51
N LEU A 25 16.75 -2.06 0.43
CA LEU A 25 16.88 -2.92 1.60
C LEU A 25 18.11 -3.80 1.47
N VAL A 26 18.80 -4.00 2.59
CA VAL A 26 19.92 -4.93 2.72
C VAL A 26 19.61 -5.92 3.82
N GLY A 27 19.62 -7.20 3.46
CA GLY A 27 19.33 -8.30 4.37
C GLY A 27 19.33 -9.61 3.59
N THR A 28 19.08 -10.70 4.27
CA THR A 28 19.06 -12.06 3.67
C THR A 28 17.67 -12.58 3.52
N THR A 29 16.91 -12.57 4.61
CA THR A 29 15.55 -13.13 4.69
C THR A 29 14.62 -12.20 5.45
N ILE A 30 13.33 -12.38 5.22
CA ILE A 30 12.23 -11.74 5.94
C ILE A 30 11.18 -12.79 6.28
N PRO A 31 10.41 -12.63 7.36
CA PRO A 31 9.26 -13.49 7.62
C PRO A 31 8.24 -13.43 6.49
N THR A 32 7.57 -14.54 6.20
CA THR A 32 6.47 -14.56 5.23
C THR A 32 5.35 -13.62 5.65
N GLU A 33 4.94 -13.71 6.92
CA GLU A 33 3.98 -12.79 7.54
C GLU A 33 4.71 -11.60 8.16
N ASN A 34 5.11 -10.64 7.34
CA ASN A 34 5.94 -9.53 7.79
C ASN A 34 5.19 -8.21 7.99
N ALA A 35 3.93 -8.09 7.57
CA ALA A 35 3.20 -6.82 7.56
C ALA A 35 3.13 -6.16 8.95
N GLN A 36 2.69 -6.91 9.97
CA GLN A 36 2.55 -6.39 11.33
C GLN A 36 3.91 -6.13 11.97
N LEU A 37 4.85 -7.04 11.82
CA LEU A 37 6.21 -6.89 12.36
C LEU A 37 6.90 -5.64 11.81
N LEU A 38 6.74 -5.41 10.50
CA LEU A 38 7.28 -4.24 9.82
C LEU A 38 6.62 -2.96 10.32
N ALA A 39 5.30 -2.94 10.44
CA ALA A 39 4.56 -1.80 10.97
C ALA A 39 5.01 -1.46 12.39
N ASP A 40 5.08 -2.44 13.29
CA ASP A 40 5.50 -2.25 14.67
C ASP A 40 6.94 -1.72 14.78
N ALA A 41 7.84 -2.26 13.94
CA ALA A 41 9.24 -1.81 13.91
C ALA A 41 9.37 -0.37 13.43
N LEU A 42 8.64 0.02 12.38
CA LEU A 42 8.64 1.38 11.85
C LEU A 42 7.97 2.38 12.80
N LEU A 43 6.85 2.02 13.42
CA LEU A 43 6.15 2.88 14.37
C LEU A 43 6.98 3.14 15.64
N ARG A 44 7.87 2.23 16.04
CA ARG A 44 8.84 2.49 17.11
C ARG A 44 9.85 3.56 16.74
N LEU A 45 10.27 3.64 15.47
CA LEU A 45 11.22 4.64 14.99
C LEU A 45 10.54 5.96 14.64
N LEU A 46 9.36 5.89 14.06
CA LEU A 46 8.59 7.04 13.60
C LEU A 46 7.12 6.93 14.05
N PRO A 47 6.81 7.23 15.33
CA PRO A 47 5.44 7.09 15.86
C PRO A 47 4.38 7.87 15.07
N TRP A 48 4.75 9.01 14.53
CA TRP A 48 3.87 9.87 13.76
C TRP A 48 3.28 9.21 12.49
N LEU A 49 3.92 8.15 11.96
CA LEU A 49 3.37 7.40 10.82
C LEU A 49 1.99 6.78 11.12
N GLY A 50 1.73 6.44 12.39
CA GLY A 50 0.44 5.92 12.80
C GLY A 50 -0.61 6.99 13.08
N GLU A 51 -0.20 8.22 13.26
CA GLU A 51 -1.06 9.35 13.62
C GLU A 51 -1.42 10.22 12.40
N GLU A 52 -0.54 10.26 11.41
CA GLU A 52 -0.70 11.10 10.22
C GLU A 52 -1.68 10.46 9.23
N PRO A 53 -2.81 11.12 8.91
CA PRO A 53 -3.79 10.57 7.97
C PRO A 53 -3.21 10.35 6.58
N GLY A 54 -3.56 9.22 5.97
CA GLY A 54 -3.15 8.87 4.62
C GLY A 54 -1.78 8.20 4.52
N CYS A 55 -1.02 8.11 5.60
CA CYS A 55 0.18 7.29 5.62
C CYS A 55 -0.16 5.82 5.37
N GLY A 56 0.73 5.13 4.69
CA GLY A 56 0.52 3.73 4.34
C GLY A 56 1.82 2.97 4.22
N LEU A 57 1.74 1.68 4.49
CA LEU A 57 2.86 0.77 4.44
C LEU A 57 2.50 -0.43 3.58
N GLN A 58 3.38 -0.81 2.67
CA GLN A 58 3.24 -2.03 1.90
C GLN A 58 4.05 -3.15 2.56
N HIS A 59 3.45 -4.34 2.71
CA HIS A 59 4.20 -5.52 3.17
C HIS A 59 5.36 -5.85 2.22
N LEU A 60 6.43 -6.42 2.76
CA LEU A 60 7.60 -6.78 1.98
C LEU A 60 7.33 -8.02 1.13
N LYS A 61 7.76 -7.98 -0.12
CA LYS A 61 7.69 -9.10 -1.05
C LYS A 61 9.10 -9.67 -1.21
N GLY A 62 9.22 -10.97 -1.04
CA GLY A 62 10.45 -11.72 -1.25
C GLY A 62 10.24 -12.89 -2.20
N ALA A 63 11.31 -13.61 -2.49
CA ALA A 63 11.26 -14.87 -3.22
C ALA A 63 11.08 -16.03 -2.23
N GLU A 64 10.22 -16.99 -2.59
CA GLU A 64 10.02 -18.19 -1.79
C GLU A 64 11.34 -18.94 -1.61
N THR A 65 11.52 -19.54 -0.43
CA THR A 65 12.63 -20.45 -0.16
C THR A 65 12.23 -21.86 -0.57
N ASN A 66 13.19 -22.67 -1.00
CA ASN A 66 12.95 -24.06 -1.43
C ASN A 66 12.54 -25.01 -0.28
N SER A 67 12.47 -24.51 0.93
CA SER A 67 12.24 -25.31 2.13
C SER A 67 10.84 -25.20 2.72
N GLY A 68 9.86 -24.68 1.99
CA GLY A 68 8.47 -24.60 2.45
C GLY A 68 8.25 -23.72 3.68
N ASP A 69 9.14 -22.78 3.90
CA ASP A 69 9.33 -22.14 5.20
C ASP A 69 8.69 -20.77 5.34
N VAL A 70 8.57 -20.42 6.59
CA VAL A 70 8.07 -19.19 7.22
C VAL A 70 8.89 -17.94 6.83
N ALA A 71 9.85 -18.04 5.91
CA ALA A 71 10.73 -16.96 5.50
C ALA A 71 10.84 -16.83 3.98
N LEU A 72 11.01 -15.59 3.52
CA LEU A 72 11.23 -15.22 2.12
C LEU A 72 12.66 -14.68 1.94
N ASN A 73 13.30 -15.01 0.83
CA ASN A 73 14.60 -14.44 0.48
C ASN A 73 14.46 -13.00 -0.04
N ILE A 74 15.32 -12.13 0.45
CA ILE A 74 15.47 -10.76 -0.08
C ILE A 74 16.28 -10.80 -1.38
N ASN A 75 15.84 -10.04 -2.35
CA ASN A 75 16.55 -9.84 -3.60
C ASN A 75 16.52 -8.34 -4.00
N ARG A 76 17.15 -7.99 -5.13
CA ARG A 76 17.19 -6.61 -5.62
C ARG A 76 15.83 -5.98 -5.88
N ARG A 77 14.77 -6.79 -6.05
CA ARG A 77 13.40 -6.33 -6.28
C ARG A 77 12.64 -6.11 -4.98
N THR A 78 13.12 -6.64 -3.87
CA THR A 78 12.54 -6.41 -2.56
C THR A 78 12.80 -4.97 -2.15
N LYS A 79 11.74 -4.19 -2.01
CA LYS A 79 11.78 -2.78 -1.64
C LYS A 79 10.76 -2.51 -0.55
N LEU A 80 11.10 -1.55 0.30
CA LEU A 80 10.17 -1.03 1.29
C LEU A 80 9.47 0.20 0.69
N PHE A 81 8.13 0.15 0.63
CA PHE A 81 7.31 1.27 0.19
C PHE A 81 6.55 1.86 1.37
N ILE A 82 6.76 3.16 1.58
CA ILE A 82 6.05 3.93 2.61
C ILE A 82 5.41 5.13 1.95
N ARG A 83 4.11 5.31 2.16
CA ARG A 83 3.36 6.48 1.73
C ARG A 83 3.32 7.51 2.83
N VAL A 84 3.70 8.74 2.51
CA VAL A 84 3.74 9.86 3.45
C VAL A 84 3.27 11.16 2.79
N PRO A 85 2.85 12.17 3.57
CA PRO A 85 2.67 13.51 3.03
C PRO A 85 3.99 14.05 2.46
N LYS A 86 3.91 14.79 1.36
CA LYS A 86 5.10 15.42 0.73
C LYS A 86 5.88 16.30 1.71
N THR A 87 5.21 16.91 2.66
CA THR A 87 5.81 17.74 3.71
C THR A 87 6.66 16.96 4.71
N ARG A 88 6.48 15.62 4.80
CA ARG A 88 7.18 14.74 5.73
C ARG A 88 8.34 13.95 5.09
N VAL A 89 8.62 14.18 3.81
CA VAL A 89 9.68 13.44 3.09
C VAL A 89 11.04 13.63 3.76
N SER A 90 11.35 14.84 4.23
CA SER A 90 12.63 15.12 4.93
C SER A 90 12.78 14.31 6.23
N ASP A 91 11.69 14.07 6.95
CA ASP A 91 11.71 13.31 8.20
C ASP A 91 12.08 11.85 7.97
N MET A 92 11.85 11.35 6.76
CA MET A 92 12.14 9.97 6.38
C MET A 92 13.64 9.68 6.21
N GLN A 93 14.47 10.72 6.12
CA GLN A 93 15.93 10.56 6.11
C GLN A 93 16.45 9.87 7.37
N GLY A 94 15.76 10.03 8.49
CA GLY A 94 16.10 9.36 9.74
C GLY A 94 16.00 7.83 9.69
N LEU A 95 15.32 7.26 8.71
CA LEU A 95 15.26 5.81 8.52
C LEU A 95 16.49 5.26 7.78
N VAL A 96 17.16 6.07 6.98
CA VAL A 96 18.32 5.61 6.19
C VAL A 96 19.44 5.17 7.10
N GLY A 97 19.92 3.96 6.93
CA GLY A 97 20.96 3.34 7.75
C GLY A 97 20.42 2.62 9.01
N GLN A 98 19.15 2.78 9.35
CA GLN A 98 18.54 2.05 10.46
C GLN A 98 18.43 0.57 10.14
N THR A 99 18.54 -0.27 11.18
CA THR A 99 18.30 -1.69 11.08
C THR A 99 17.02 -2.05 11.81
N LEU A 100 16.12 -2.72 11.11
CA LEU A 100 14.90 -3.30 11.67
C LEU A 100 15.18 -4.76 12.05
N ASP A 101 14.62 -5.19 13.16
CA ASP A 101 14.53 -6.61 13.53
C ASP A 101 13.08 -7.07 13.31
N LEU A 102 12.89 -7.98 12.38
CA LEU A 102 11.60 -8.58 12.08
C LEU A 102 11.63 -10.06 12.57
N ALA A 103 11.39 -10.25 13.86
CA ALA A 103 11.42 -11.57 14.50
C ALA A 103 12.74 -12.34 14.27
N GLY A 104 13.87 -11.67 14.46
CA GLY A 104 15.21 -12.24 14.29
C GLY A 104 15.80 -12.08 12.88
N HIS A 105 15.03 -11.51 11.95
CA HIS A 105 15.52 -11.19 10.61
C HIS A 105 15.97 -9.71 10.55
N ALA A 106 17.27 -9.48 10.54
CA ALA A 106 17.86 -8.15 10.47
C ALA A 106 17.71 -7.57 9.04
N LEU A 107 17.15 -6.37 8.95
CA LEU A 107 16.88 -5.68 7.71
C LEU A 107 17.38 -4.25 7.79
N GLN A 108 18.44 -3.91 7.06
CA GLN A 108 18.94 -2.55 7.00
C GLN A 108 18.23 -1.75 5.93
N ILE A 109 17.79 -0.55 6.29
CA ILE A 109 17.15 0.40 5.39
C ILE A 109 18.22 1.21 4.68
N GLY A 110 18.21 1.15 3.36
CA GLY A 110 19.11 1.93 2.50
C GLY A 110 18.53 3.28 2.10
N SER A 111 19.08 3.86 1.04
CA SER A 111 18.59 5.10 0.46
C SER A 111 17.17 4.93 -0.12
N PHE A 112 16.48 6.05 -0.30
CA PHE A 112 15.16 6.03 -0.93
C PHE A 112 15.09 6.99 -2.12
N LYS A 113 14.09 6.76 -2.94
CA LYS A 113 13.62 7.65 -4.01
C LYS A 113 12.12 7.87 -3.88
N THR A 114 11.71 9.05 -4.30
CA THR A 114 10.30 9.43 -4.35
C THR A 114 9.64 8.86 -5.60
N ARG A 115 8.38 8.48 -5.47
CA ARG A 115 7.52 8.04 -6.56
C ARG A 115 6.22 8.82 -6.51
N GLU A 116 6.00 9.64 -7.51
CA GLU A 116 4.72 10.32 -7.70
C GLU A 116 3.64 9.32 -8.11
N PHE A 117 2.40 9.63 -7.75
CA PHE A 117 1.26 8.83 -8.19
C PHE A 117 1.02 9.06 -9.68
N SER A 118 0.75 7.97 -10.39
CA SER A 118 0.24 8.07 -11.75
C SER A 118 -1.21 8.60 -11.70
N PRO A 119 -1.57 9.60 -12.50
CA PRO A 119 -2.95 10.09 -12.58
C PRO A 119 -3.93 9.05 -13.12
N PHE A 120 -3.41 7.95 -13.69
CA PHE A 120 -4.19 6.83 -14.21
C PHE A 120 -4.10 5.59 -13.31
N ALA A 121 -3.66 5.75 -12.06
CA ALA A 121 -3.55 4.62 -11.15
C ALA A 121 -4.94 4.05 -10.87
N SER A 122 -5.06 2.74 -11.04
CA SER A 122 -6.21 1.99 -10.57
C SER A 122 -6.02 1.66 -9.09
N ILE A 123 -7.09 1.77 -8.32
CA ILE A 123 -7.14 1.27 -6.95
C ILE A 123 -7.69 -0.15 -6.99
N TYR A 124 -7.01 -1.07 -6.32
CA TYR A 124 -7.50 -2.43 -6.20
C TYR A 124 -7.26 -2.96 -4.78
N ALA A 125 -8.11 -3.86 -4.37
CA ALA A 125 -7.96 -4.62 -3.14
C ALA A 125 -8.06 -6.11 -3.45
N HIS A 126 -7.20 -6.93 -2.83
CA HIS A 126 -7.19 -8.38 -3.06
C HIS A 126 -8.37 -9.09 -2.39
N PHE A 127 -8.69 -8.67 -1.19
CA PHE A 127 -9.78 -9.25 -0.40
C PHE A 127 -10.63 -8.12 0.14
N VAL A 128 -11.90 -8.17 -0.18
CA VAL A 128 -12.87 -7.18 0.27
C VAL A 128 -14.04 -7.94 0.90
N ASP A 129 -14.30 -7.64 2.16
CA ASP A 129 -15.52 -8.12 2.83
C ASP A 129 -16.69 -7.28 2.35
N THR A 130 -17.61 -7.91 1.65
CA THR A 130 -18.82 -7.25 1.13
C THR A 130 -19.95 -7.19 2.16
N GLY A 131 -19.76 -7.75 3.36
CA GLY A 131 -20.80 -7.83 4.37
C GLY A 131 -22.04 -8.63 3.93
N GLY A 132 -21.88 -9.52 2.94
CA GLY A 132 -22.99 -10.30 2.38
C GLY A 132 -23.83 -9.55 1.34
N ALA A 133 -23.42 -8.36 0.93
CA ALA A 133 -24.07 -7.61 -0.15
C ALA A 133 -23.91 -8.31 -1.51
N THR A 134 -24.87 -8.10 -2.40
CA THR A 134 -24.71 -8.50 -3.80
C THR A 134 -23.63 -7.65 -4.46
N GLU A 135 -23.07 -8.13 -5.56
CA GLU A 135 -22.05 -7.38 -6.32
C GLU A 135 -22.54 -5.99 -6.71
N GLU A 136 -23.75 -5.88 -7.22
CA GLU A 136 -24.37 -4.59 -7.58
C GLU A 136 -24.48 -3.65 -6.38
N GLN A 137 -24.98 -4.16 -5.26
CA GLN A 137 -25.16 -3.37 -4.04
C GLN A 137 -23.80 -2.91 -3.50
N PHE A 138 -22.81 -3.80 -3.47
CA PHE A 138 -21.46 -3.46 -3.03
C PHE A 138 -20.82 -2.37 -3.88
N VAL A 139 -20.91 -2.46 -5.21
CA VAL A 139 -20.38 -1.43 -6.12
C VAL A 139 -21.06 -0.08 -5.89
N GLN A 140 -22.39 -0.07 -5.72
CA GLN A 140 -23.12 1.17 -5.44
C GLN A 140 -22.72 1.79 -4.11
N ASP A 141 -22.54 0.98 -3.07
CA ASP A 141 -22.12 1.44 -1.75
C ASP A 141 -20.71 2.02 -1.77
N VAL A 142 -19.77 1.34 -2.42
CA VAL A 142 -18.40 1.83 -2.60
C VAL A 142 -18.38 3.14 -3.40
N MET A 143 -19.13 3.23 -4.49
CA MET A 143 -19.20 4.45 -5.27
C MET A 143 -19.76 5.62 -4.47
N ARG A 144 -20.78 5.38 -3.63
CA ARG A 144 -21.38 6.39 -2.76
C ARG A 144 -20.40 6.87 -1.69
N GLU A 145 -19.68 5.95 -1.05
CA GLU A 145 -18.67 6.28 -0.04
C GLU A 145 -17.48 7.07 -0.62
N LEU A 146 -17.08 6.71 -1.83
CA LEU A 146 -15.92 7.34 -2.47
C LEU A 146 -16.26 8.64 -3.21
N ASP A 147 -17.51 8.89 -3.56
CA ASP A 147 -17.95 10.06 -4.36
C ASP A 147 -17.59 11.39 -3.68
N GLY A 148 -17.58 11.44 -2.35
CA GLY A 148 -17.17 12.61 -1.57
C GLY A 148 -15.65 12.81 -1.45
N HIS A 149 -14.84 11.83 -1.85
CA HIS A 149 -13.39 11.81 -1.64
C HIS A 149 -12.58 11.65 -2.91
N PHE A 150 -13.15 11.03 -3.95
CA PHE A 150 -12.47 10.69 -5.19
C PHE A 150 -13.38 10.89 -6.40
N GLN A 151 -12.83 11.37 -7.49
CA GLN A 151 -13.51 11.34 -8.78
C GLN A 151 -13.31 9.95 -9.41
N LEU A 152 -14.23 9.04 -9.15
CA LEU A 152 -14.25 7.74 -9.79
C LEU A 152 -14.85 7.83 -11.19
N ARG A 153 -14.11 7.37 -12.20
CA ARG A 153 -14.64 7.30 -13.57
C ARG A 153 -15.37 6.00 -13.87
N CYS A 154 -14.98 4.92 -13.23
CA CYS A 154 -15.65 3.61 -13.28
C CYS A 154 -15.17 2.72 -12.13
N GLY A 155 -16.02 1.79 -11.75
CA GLY A 155 -15.67 0.70 -10.83
C GLY A 155 -16.20 -0.62 -11.40
N PHE A 156 -15.45 -1.69 -11.24
CA PHE A 156 -15.89 -3.03 -11.55
C PHE A 156 -15.23 -4.04 -10.60
N ILE A 157 -15.91 -5.15 -10.39
CA ILE A 157 -15.38 -6.26 -9.60
C ILE A 157 -14.77 -7.26 -10.58
N CYS A 158 -13.50 -7.62 -10.34
CA CYS A 158 -12.82 -8.67 -11.07
C CYS A 158 -12.69 -9.91 -10.20
N GLY A 159 -13.00 -11.07 -10.74
CA GLY A 159 -12.82 -12.35 -10.09
C GLY A 159 -14.12 -12.99 -9.62
N MET A 160 -14.02 -14.24 -9.20
CA MET A 160 -15.17 -14.96 -8.64
C MET A 160 -15.30 -14.62 -7.16
N PRO A 161 -16.53 -14.36 -6.68
CA PRO A 161 -16.77 -14.24 -5.25
C PRO A 161 -16.41 -15.56 -4.57
N GLN A 162 -15.53 -15.51 -3.58
CA GLN A 162 -15.20 -16.66 -2.75
C GLN A 162 -16.02 -16.56 -1.46
N THR A 163 -16.85 -17.57 -1.22
CA THR A 163 -17.54 -17.70 0.06
C THR A 163 -16.55 -18.24 1.08
N LEU A 164 -16.20 -17.44 2.08
CA LEU A 164 -15.46 -17.94 3.23
C LEU A 164 -16.38 -18.92 3.96
N GLN A 165 -16.02 -20.20 3.95
CA GLN A 165 -16.65 -21.18 4.81
C GLN A 165 -16.17 -20.93 6.24
N SER A 166 -17.11 -20.58 7.08
CA SER A 166 -16.95 -20.47 8.54
C SER A 166 -16.74 -21.83 9.20
#